data_167441fcff51d448c768630b8f150e25
#
_entry.id   167441fcff51d448c768630b8f150e25
#
_cell.length_a   1.000
_cell.length_b   1.000
_cell.length_c   1.000
_cell.angle_alpha   90.00
_cell.angle_beta   90.00
_cell.angle_gamma   90.00
#
_symmetry.space_group_name_H-M   'P 1'
#
loop_
_entity.id
_entity.type
_entity.pdbx_description
1 polymer ?
#
loop_
_entity_poly.entity_id
_entity_poly.type
_entity_poly.pdbx_seq_one_letter_code
_entity_poly.pdbx_strand_id
1 'polypeptide(L)'
;MTALEELYREAGQFKELLEILQRRAELESDPELRKRLAYDIAQLYRDNLNDAAKAIDAYRNIPVEFGEQEIEAYRALDSLYEGEQRWDELAVALEHRIDMGPESHEELATLKFRLAGVLHKHLGDAARAVSLYR
;
A
#
# COMPACT_ATOMS: atom_id res chain seq x y z
N MET A 1 -3.78 21.02 -1.49
CA MET A 1 -4.19 21.04 -0.06
C MET A 1 -4.73 22.42 0.28
N THR A 2 -5.83 22.49 1.03
CA THR A 2 -6.39 23.78 1.45
C THR A 2 -5.58 24.39 2.60
N ALA A 3 -5.79 25.70 2.85
CA ALA A 3 -5.10 26.38 3.94
C ALA A 3 -5.42 25.75 5.31
N LEU A 4 -6.67 25.34 5.52
CA LEU A 4 -7.08 24.71 6.77
C LEU A 4 -6.38 23.34 6.95
N GLU A 5 -6.28 22.57 5.89
CA GLU A 5 -5.56 21.27 5.92
C GLU A 5 -4.09 21.47 6.27
N GLU A 6 -3.45 22.47 5.70
CA GLU A 6 -2.06 22.81 6.01
C GLU A 6 -1.90 23.22 7.48
N LEU A 7 -2.81 24.03 7.99
CA LEU A 7 -2.77 24.45 9.39
C LEU A 7 -2.92 23.26 10.35
N TYR A 8 -3.84 22.34 10.06
CA TYR A 8 -4.00 21.13 10.89
C TYR A 8 -2.75 20.26 10.83
N ARG A 9 -2.13 20.13 9.67
CA ARG A 9 -0.90 19.36 9.54
C ARG A 9 0.25 19.98 10.32
N GLU A 10 0.43 21.29 10.22
CA GLU A 10 1.47 22.01 10.96
C GLU A 10 1.24 21.96 12.47
N ALA A 11 -0.01 21.99 12.91
CA ALA A 11 -0.37 21.92 14.32
C ALA A 11 -0.34 20.50 14.88
N GLY A 12 -0.14 19.48 14.04
CA GLY A 12 -0.16 18.08 14.46
C GLY A 12 -1.55 17.56 14.76
N GLN A 13 -2.60 18.23 14.29
CA GLN A 13 -4.00 17.82 14.49
C GLN A 13 -4.43 16.87 13.37
N PHE A 14 -3.89 15.66 13.39
CA PHE A 14 -4.05 14.72 12.29
C PHE A 14 -5.43 14.07 12.23
N LYS A 15 -6.12 13.93 13.36
CA LYS A 15 -7.49 13.39 13.37
C LYS A 15 -8.45 14.34 12.68
N GLU A 16 -8.32 15.63 12.95
CA GLU A 16 -9.11 16.68 12.32
C GLU A 16 -8.80 16.77 10.84
N LEU A 17 -7.52 16.66 10.48
CA LEU A 17 -7.10 16.63 9.09
C LEU A 17 -7.72 15.43 8.36
N LEU A 18 -7.71 14.26 8.98
CA LEU A 18 -8.31 13.04 8.43
C LEU A 18 -9.79 13.24 8.10
N GLU A 19 -10.54 13.82 9.04
CA GLU A 19 -11.98 14.07 8.84
C GLU A 19 -12.23 14.98 7.64
N ILE A 20 -11.41 16.01 7.48
CA ILE A 20 -11.52 16.95 6.35
C ILE A 20 -11.21 16.23 5.04
N LEU A 21 -10.14 15.44 4.99
CA LEU A 21 -9.75 14.73 3.78
C LEU A 21 -10.80 13.68 3.38
N GLN A 22 -11.37 12.97 4.34
CA GLN A 22 -12.44 12.00 4.09
C GLN A 22 -13.67 12.67 3.51
N ARG A 23 -14.08 13.82 4.08
CA ARG A 23 -15.22 14.57 3.59
C ARG A 23 -14.97 15.10 2.17
N ARG A 24 -13.78 15.61 1.91
CA ARG A 24 -13.42 16.05 0.55
C ARG A 24 -13.47 14.91 -0.44
N ALA A 25 -12.97 13.72 -0.07
CA ALA A 25 -12.99 12.56 -0.94
C ALA A 25 -14.42 12.13 -1.29
N GLU A 26 -15.33 12.19 -0.31
CA GLU A 26 -16.75 11.86 -0.53
C GLU A 26 -17.43 12.84 -1.49
N LEU A 27 -17.05 14.10 -1.45
CA LEU A 27 -17.69 15.16 -2.24
C LEU A 27 -17.00 15.41 -3.59
N GLU A 28 -15.79 14.87 -3.78
CA GLU A 28 -15.01 15.12 -4.99
C GLU A 28 -15.49 14.27 -6.16
N SER A 29 -15.78 14.89 -7.28
CA SER A 29 -16.21 14.19 -8.49
C SER A 29 -15.09 13.93 -9.49
N ASP A 30 -13.96 14.67 -9.39
CA ASP A 30 -12.81 14.47 -10.27
C ASP A 30 -12.02 13.23 -9.83
N PRO A 31 -11.91 12.19 -10.69
CA PRO A 31 -11.23 10.95 -10.32
C PRO A 31 -9.76 11.14 -9.91
N GLU A 32 -9.05 12.05 -10.56
CA GLU A 32 -7.64 12.30 -10.24
C GLU A 32 -7.47 12.94 -8.86
N LEU A 33 -8.35 13.88 -8.50
CA LEU A 33 -8.34 14.49 -7.18
C LEU A 33 -8.77 13.49 -6.11
N ARG A 34 -9.78 12.65 -6.41
CA ARG A 34 -10.20 11.59 -5.49
C ARG A 34 -9.08 10.61 -5.22
N LYS A 35 -8.33 10.24 -6.24
CA LYS A 35 -7.18 9.34 -6.11
C LYS A 35 -6.12 9.96 -5.21
N ARG A 36 -5.77 11.23 -5.44
CA ARG A 36 -4.81 11.95 -4.60
C ARG A 36 -5.25 11.98 -3.15
N LEU A 37 -6.52 12.27 -2.91
CA LEU A 37 -7.08 12.27 -1.55
C LEU A 37 -7.00 10.89 -0.91
N ALA A 38 -7.26 9.84 -1.68
CA ALA A 38 -7.16 8.47 -1.19
C ALA A 38 -5.73 8.13 -0.72
N TYR A 39 -4.72 8.53 -1.50
CA TYR A 39 -3.32 8.34 -1.11
C TYR A 39 -2.97 9.18 0.12
N ASP A 40 -3.43 10.43 0.18
CA ASP A 40 -3.17 11.31 1.33
C ASP A 40 -3.76 10.72 2.61
N ILE A 41 -4.97 10.19 2.55
CA ILE A 41 -5.63 9.54 3.69
C ILE A 41 -4.84 8.31 4.14
N ALA A 42 -4.44 7.47 3.18
CA ALA A 42 -3.68 6.26 3.49
C ALA A 42 -2.33 6.59 4.12
N GLN A 43 -1.62 7.59 3.60
CA GLN A 43 -0.36 8.05 4.16
C GLN A 43 -0.52 8.63 5.56
N LEU A 44 -1.60 9.34 5.80
CA LEU A 44 -1.89 9.91 7.11
C LEU A 44 -2.06 8.83 8.17
N TYR A 45 -2.80 7.77 7.84
CA TYR A 45 -2.93 6.61 8.74
C TYR A 45 -1.58 5.96 9.01
N ARG A 46 -0.76 5.81 7.98
CA ARG A 46 0.54 5.14 8.11
C ARG A 46 1.56 5.97 8.91
N ASP A 47 1.71 7.25 8.54
CA ASP A 47 2.83 8.06 8.99
C ASP A 47 2.53 8.92 10.23
N ASN A 48 1.29 9.34 10.40
CA ASN A 48 0.95 10.32 11.44
C ASN A 48 0.03 9.75 12.52
N LEU A 49 -0.88 8.86 12.17
CA LEU A 49 -1.80 8.25 13.12
C LEU A 49 -1.32 6.89 13.63
N ASN A 50 -0.26 6.35 13.04
CA ASN A 50 0.32 5.05 13.40
C ASN A 50 -0.72 3.94 13.45
N ASP A 51 -1.68 3.98 12.55
CA ASP A 51 -2.73 2.97 12.44
C ASP A 51 -2.49 2.11 11.19
N ALA A 52 -1.62 1.13 11.33
CA ALA A 52 -1.22 0.27 10.22
C ALA A 52 -2.41 -0.50 9.63
N ALA A 53 -3.34 -0.97 10.47
CA ALA A 53 -4.51 -1.71 9.99
C ALA A 53 -5.38 -0.86 9.07
N LYS A 54 -5.65 0.38 9.45
CA LYS A 54 -6.45 1.29 8.62
C LYS A 54 -5.68 1.76 7.40
N ALA A 55 -4.36 1.93 7.51
CA ALA A 55 -3.51 2.25 6.37
C ALA A 55 -3.57 1.12 5.33
N ILE A 56 -3.48 -0.13 5.76
CA ILE A 56 -3.59 -1.29 4.88
C ILE A 56 -4.94 -1.29 4.17
N ASP A 57 -6.03 -1.11 4.89
CA ASP A 57 -7.36 -1.06 4.29
C ASP A 57 -7.48 0.07 3.27
N ALA A 58 -6.96 1.24 3.57
CA ALA A 58 -6.99 2.39 2.66
C ALA A 58 -6.20 2.13 1.38
N TYR A 59 -4.99 1.59 1.50
CA TYR A 59 -4.17 1.26 0.32
C TYR A 59 -4.78 0.12 -0.50
N ARG A 60 -5.40 -0.87 0.14
CA ARG A 60 -6.05 -1.98 -0.57
C ARG A 60 -7.21 -1.51 -1.43
N ASN A 61 -7.94 -0.50 -1.00
CA ASN A 61 -9.07 0.04 -1.74
C ASN A 61 -8.66 0.87 -2.96
N ILE A 62 -7.45 1.39 -3.01
CA ILE A 62 -6.99 2.23 -4.11
C ILE A 62 -6.99 1.49 -5.45
N PRO A 63 -6.36 0.30 -5.58
CA PRO A 63 -6.45 -0.43 -6.85
C PRO A 63 -7.86 -0.88 -7.21
N VAL A 64 -8.69 -1.16 -6.22
CA VAL A 64 -10.10 -1.55 -6.45
C VAL A 64 -10.88 -0.41 -7.08
N GLU A 65 -10.67 0.81 -6.61
CA GLU A 65 -11.40 1.98 -7.12
C GLU A 65 -10.77 2.58 -8.38
N PHE A 66 -9.43 2.64 -8.44
CA PHE A 66 -8.71 3.38 -9.49
C PHE A 66 -7.97 2.53 -10.49
N GLY A 67 -7.81 1.23 -10.24
CA GLY A 67 -7.21 0.30 -11.17
C GLY A 67 -5.90 -0.33 -10.70
N GLU A 68 -5.52 -1.44 -11.34
CA GLU A 68 -4.34 -2.22 -10.95
C GLU A 68 -3.02 -1.56 -11.32
N GLN A 69 -3.04 -0.50 -12.14
CA GLN A 69 -1.85 0.26 -12.48
C GLN A 69 -1.33 1.11 -11.32
N GLU A 70 -2.04 1.15 -10.20
CA GLU A 70 -1.65 1.91 -9.02
C GLU A 70 -0.54 1.21 -8.23
N ILE A 71 0.67 1.19 -8.79
CA ILE A 71 1.82 0.47 -8.26
C ILE A 71 2.27 1.00 -6.89
N GLU A 72 2.13 2.30 -6.66
CA GLU A 72 2.51 2.89 -5.38
C GLU A 72 1.69 2.31 -4.21
N ALA A 73 0.40 2.04 -4.45
CA ALA A 73 -0.44 1.42 -3.44
C ALA A 73 0.05 0.01 -3.10
N TYR A 74 0.44 -0.76 -4.10
CA TYR A 74 0.98 -2.11 -3.88
C TYR A 74 2.32 -2.07 -3.14
N ARG A 75 3.19 -1.13 -3.49
CA ARG A 75 4.48 -0.96 -2.79
C ARG A 75 4.29 -0.58 -1.33
N ALA A 76 3.33 0.31 -1.07
CA ALA A 76 3.00 0.69 0.30
C ALA A 76 2.46 -0.49 1.10
N LEU A 77 1.61 -1.32 0.48
CA LEU A 77 1.08 -2.54 1.10
C LEU A 77 2.19 -3.53 1.42
N ASP A 78 3.14 -3.74 0.50
CA ASP A 78 4.28 -4.62 0.75
C ASP A 78 5.04 -4.21 2.01
N SER A 79 5.33 -2.92 2.14
CA SER A 79 6.05 -2.38 3.29
C SER A 79 5.25 -2.52 4.58
N LEU A 80 3.94 -2.26 4.52
CA LEU A 80 3.07 -2.38 5.69
C LEU A 80 2.91 -3.82 6.14
N TYR A 81 2.70 -4.74 5.21
CA TYR A 81 2.59 -6.16 5.56
C TYR A 81 3.89 -6.68 6.19
N GLU A 82 5.03 -6.29 5.64
CA GLU A 82 6.33 -6.67 6.19
C GLU A 82 6.52 -6.12 7.60
N GLY A 83 6.23 -4.82 7.80
CA GLY A 83 6.35 -4.17 9.10
C GLY A 83 5.44 -4.76 10.17
N GLU A 84 4.24 -5.21 9.77
CA GLU A 84 3.27 -5.83 10.67
C GLU A 84 3.42 -7.35 10.75
N GLN A 85 4.43 -7.91 10.08
CA GLN A 85 4.71 -9.35 10.04
C GLN A 85 3.52 -10.18 9.51
N ARG A 86 2.76 -9.59 8.59
CA ARG A 86 1.64 -10.26 7.92
C ARG A 86 2.15 -11.01 6.69
N TRP A 87 2.89 -12.09 6.93
CA TRP A 87 3.67 -12.78 5.89
C TRP A 87 2.79 -13.46 4.83
N ASP A 88 1.66 -14.04 5.22
CA ASP A 88 0.73 -14.66 4.26
C ASP A 88 0.20 -13.62 3.27
N GLU A 89 -0.20 -12.47 3.77
CA GLU A 89 -0.73 -11.39 2.93
C GLU A 89 0.35 -10.79 2.06
N LEU A 90 1.58 -10.66 2.59
CA LEU A 90 2.72 -10.20 1.80
C LEU A 90 3.01 -11.16 0.65
N ALA A 91 3.00 -12.47 0.90
CA ALA A 91 3.23 -13.47 -0.14
C ALA A 91 2.18 -13.36 -1.25
N VAL A 92 0.91 -13.23 -0.89
CA VAL A 92 -0.18 -13.06 -1.87
C VAL A 92 0.01 -11.79 -2.68
N ALA A 93 0.37 -10.68 -2.02
CA ALA A 93 0.60 -9.41 -2.69
C ALA A 93 1.78 -9.50 -3.68
N LEU A 94 2.87 -10.14 -3.30
CA LEU A 94 4.03 -10.30 -4.18
C LEU A 94 3.71 -11.20 -5.37
N GLU A 95 2.96 -12.29 -5.15
CA GLU A 95 2.50 -13.17 -6.23
C GLU A 95 1.63 -12.41 -7.24
N HIS A 96 0.73 -11.58 -6.74
CA HIS A 96 -0.15 -10.78 -7.59
C HIS A 96 0.65 -9.82 -8.48
N ARG A 97 1.66 -9.16 -7.93
CA ARG A 97 2.51 -8.25 -8.69
C ARG A 97 3.35 -8.97 -9.74
N ILE A 98 3.82 -10.18 -9.42
CA ILE A 98 4.53 -11.02 -10.38
C ILE A 98 3.61 -11.39 -11.56
N ASP A 99 2.37 -11.77 -11.24
CA ASP A 99 1.38 -12.16 -12.23
C ASP A 99 0.93 -11.00 -13.12
N MET A 100 0.95 -9.78 -12.59
CA MET A 100 0.63 -8.58 -13.35
C MET A 100 1.65 -8.29 -14.47
N GLY A 101 2.84 -8.85 -14.39
CA GLY A 101 3.91 -8.63 -15.35
C GLY A 101 4.65 -7.33 -15.13
N PRO A 102 5.67 -7.33 -14.24
CA PRO A 102 6.49 -6.15 -14.01
C PRO A 102 7.16 -5.63 -15.28
N GLU A 103 7.39 -4.33 -15.34
CA GLU A 103 7.94 -3.68 -16.55
C GLU A 103 9.37 -4.10 -16.88
N SER A 104 10.16 -4.49 -15.88
CA SER A 104 11.55 -4.86 -16.08
C SER A 104 11.87 -6.24 -15.52
N HIS A 105 12.88 -6.87 -16.10
CA HIS A 105 13.41 -8.15 -15.61
C HIS A 105 14.00 -7.99 -14.21
N GLU A 106 14.60 -6.86 -13.91
CA GLU A 106 15.17 -6.56 -12.60
C GLU A 106 14.09 -6.51 -11.53
N GLU A 107 12.97 -5.86 -11.81
CA GLU A 107 11.85 -5.80 -10.89
C GLU A 107 11.24 -7.18 -10.67
N LEU A 108 11.06 -7.95 -11.74
CA LEU A 108 10.57 -9.31 -11.65
C LEU A 108 11.47 -10.16 -10.77
N ALA A 109 12.79 -10.08 -10.99
CA ALA A 109 13.77 -10.82 -10.19
C ALA A 109 13.71 -10.41 -8.71
N THR A 110 13.58 -9.11 -8.44
CA THR A 110 13.47 -8.59 -7.07
C THR A 110 12.21 -9.13 -6.38
N LEU A 111 11.07 -9.11 -7.07
CA LEU A 111 9.82 -9.62 -6.52
C LEU A 111 9.89 -11.12 -6.24
N LYS A 112 10.44 -11.88 -7.15
CA LYS A 112 10.61 -13.33 -6.96
C LYS A 112 11.54 -13.64 -5.79
N PHE A 113 12.63 -12.90 -5.66
CA PHE A 113 13.58 -13.07 -4.57
C PHE A 113 12.94 -12.76 -3.22
N ARG A 114 12.17 -11.65 -3.14
CA ARG A 114 11.44 -11.30 -1.91
C ARG A 114 10.42 -12.38 -1.55
N LEU A 115 9.63 -12.82 -2.52
CA LEU A 115 8.62 -13.86 -2.30
C LEU A 115 9.27 -15.15 -1.83
N ALA A 116 10.36 -15.57 -2.47
CA ALA A 116 11.10 -16.77 -2.06
C ALA A 116 11.58 -16.65 -0.61
N GLY A 117 12.10 -15.48 -0.24
CA GLY A 117 12.54 -15.23 1.14
C GLY A 117 11.41 -15.34 2.15
N VAL A 118 10.25 -14.76 1.83
CA VAL A 118 9.05 -14.84 2.70
C VAL A 118 8.59 -16.29 2.84
N LEU A 119 8.49 -17.02 1.73
CA LEU A 119 8.06 -18.42 1.73
C LEU A 119 9.01 -19.30 2.55
N HIS A 120 10.30 -19.11 2.39
CA HIS A 120 11.30 -19.91 3.07
C HIS A 120 11.40 -19.59 4.57
N LYS A 121 11.54 -18.28 4.88
CA LYS A 121 11.85 -17.84 6.26
C LYS A 121 10.63 -17.77 7.17
N HIS A 122 9.48 -17.42 6.61
CA HIS A 122 8.31 -17.10 7.43
C HIS A 122 7.14 -18.06 7.25
N LEU A 123 6.98 -18.64 6.06
CA LEU A 123 5.87 -19.55 5.78
C LEU A 123 6.27 -21.02 5.68
N GLY A 124 7.57 -21.30 5.73
CA GLY A 124 8.07 -22.68 5.74
C GLY A 124 7.85 -23.45 4.43
N ASP A 125 7.66 -22.74 3.31
CA ASP A 125 7.43 -23.35 2.01
C ASP A 125 8.70 -23.35 1.17
N ALA A 126 9.63 -24.24 1.53
CA ALA A 126 10.92 -24.33 0.87
C ALA A 126 10.81 -24.77 -0.59
N ALA A 127 9.83 -25.61 -0.92
CA ALA A 127 9.65 -26.11 -2.29
C ALA A 127 9.31 -24.97 -3.26
N ARG A 128 8.37 -24.09 -2.88
CA ARG A 128 8.02 -22.94 -3.69
C ARG A 128 9.16 -21.94 -3.76
N ALA A 129 9.88 -21.76 -2.65
CA ALA A 129 11.03 -20.87 -2.61
C ALA A 129 12.10 -21.30 -3.61
N VAL A 130 12.42 -22.60 -3.66
CA VAL A 130 13.39 -23.15 -4.61
C VAL A 130 12.96 -22.87 -6.05
N SER A 131 11.68 -23.07 -6.37
CA SER A 131 11.16 -22.78 -7.72
C SER A 131 11.36 -21.31 -8.12
N LEU A 132 11.20 -20.41 -7.18
CA LEU A 132 11.35 -18.96 -7.44
C LEU A 132 12.80 -18.53 -7.59
N TYR A 133 13.74 -19.19 -6.90
CA TYR A 133 15.17 -18.91 -7.04
C TYR A 133 15.77 -19.41 -8.36
N ARG A 134 15.09 -20.29 -9.02
CA ARG A 134 15.51 -20.78 -10.35
C ARG A 134 15.04 -19.80 -11.43
#